data_a8e1c802c3bfd42b713e4cc1b7574325
#
_entry.id   a8e1c802c3bfd42b713e4cc1b7574325
#
_cell.length_a   1.000
_cell.length_b   1.000
_cell.length_c   1.000
_cell.angle_alpha   90.00
_cell.angle_beta   90.00
_cell.angle_gamma   90.00
#
_symmetry.space_group_name_H-M   'P 1'
#
loop_
_entity.id
_entity.type
_entity.pdbx_description
1 polymer ?
#
loop_
_entity_poly.entity_id
_entity_poly.type
_entity_poly.pdbx_seq_one_letter_code
_entity_poly.pdbx_strand_id
1 'polypeptide(L)'
;MSGAEPLSAAPAAGVDAAERHEVTARILGFLSSIGLPVREGQVPDGSFLPGVRIERGGLCVDRARLLWPGDLLHEAGHLAVVPAALRSAMDDALQDLPAVPHGGEIEATAWAWAALQHLGLDPAVLFHDGGYHGRSASLRTTFGLGVYLGASGLAAAGLALLPSQVQPGGPESYPHMLAWLRA
;
A
#
# COMPACT_ATOMS: atom_id res chain seq x y z
N MET A 1 -21.69 29.63 -4.90
CA MET A 1 -22.18 28.26 -5.06
C MET A 1 -21.37 27.66 -6.19
N SER A 2 -20.27 27.01 -5.87
CA SER A 2 -19.41 26.33 -6.85
C SER A 2 -19.42 24.85 -6.49
N GLY A 3 -20.14 24.05 -7.28
CA GLY A 3 -20.20 22.61 -7.13
C GLY A 3 -18.88 21.99 -7.59
N ALA A 4 -18.22 21.30 -6.70
CA ALA A 4 -17.13 20.39 -7.06
C ALA A 4 -17.77 19.15 -7.70
N GLU A 5 -17.59 18.97 -9.00
CA GLU A 5 -17.92 17.71 -9.68
C GLU A 5 -16.98 16.61 -9.17
N PRO A 6 -17.52 15.40 -8.92
CA PRO A 6 -16.67 14.25 -8.62
C PRO A 6 -15.88 13.89 -9.87
N LEU A 7 -14.56 13.81 -9.74
CA LEU A 7 -13.64 13.30 -10.77
C LEU A 7 -13.90 11.81 -10.98
N SER A 8 -14.89 11.50 -11.82
CA SER A 8 -15.07 10.18 -12.40
C SER A 8 -14.12 10.06 -13.59
N ALA A 9 -12.85 9.82 -13.36
CA ALA A 9 -11.96 9.40 -14.41
C ALA A 9 -12.11 7.87 -14.55
N ALA A 10 -12.83 7.44 -15.59
CA ALA A 10 -12.76 6.06 -16.04
C ALA A 10 -11.30 5.67 -16.31
N PRO A 11 -10.87 4.44 -15.98
CA PRO A 11 -9.49 4.01 -16.23
C PRO A 11 -9.15 4.19 -17.71
N ALA A 12 -8.04 4.89 -17.96
CA ALA A 12 -7.48 4.95 -19.29
C ALA A 12 -7.29 3.51 -19.80
N ALA A 13 -7.70 3.23 -21.04
CA ALA A 13 -7.60 1.93 -21.68
C ALA A 13 -6.17 1.41 -21.58
N GLY A 14 -5.93 0.29 -20.88
CA GLY A 14 -4.57 -0.25 -20.79
C GLY A 14 -4.36 -1.51 -19.99
N VAL A 15 -5.19 -1.83 -19.01
CA VAL A 15 -5.06 -3.11 -18.29
C VAL A 15 -6.33 -3.91 -18.54
N ASP A 16 -6.18 -5.06 -19.20
CA ASP A 16 -7.29 -5.99 -19.47
C ASP A 16 -7.92 -6.39 -18.11
N ALA A 17 -9.24 -6.61 -18.09
CA ALA A 17 -9.97 -7.05 -16.91
C ALA A 17 -9.39 -8.36 -16.35
N ALA A 18 -8.87 -9.24 -17.20
CA ALA A 18 -8.19 -10.48 -16.82
C ALA A 18 -6.87 -10.20 -16.08
N GLU A 19 -6.03 -9.30 -16.61
CA GLU A 19 -4.77 -8.90 -15.99
C GLU A 19 -5.00 -8.24 -14.62
N ARG A 20 -5.98 -7.36 -14.53
CA ARG A 20 -6.38 -6.72 -13.26
C ARG A 20 -6.82 -7.76 -12.23
N HIS A 21 -7.60 -8.77 -12.65
CA HIS A 21 -8.03 -9.87 -11.79
C HIS A 21 -6.83 -10.70 -11.29
N GLU A 22 -5.89 -11.03 -12.17
CA GLU A 22 -4.67 -11.76 -11.82
C GLU A 22 -3.80 -10.97 -10.84
N VAL A 23 -3.53 -9.70 -11.10
CA VAL A 23 -2.77 -8.81 -10.20
C VAL A 23 -3.44 -8.74 -8.83
N THR A 24 -4.77 -8.55 -8.79
CA THR A 24 -5.54 -8.54 -7.54
C THR A 24 -5.36 -9.84 -6.77
N ALA A 25 -5.48 -11.00 -7.44
CA ALA A 25 -5.33 -12.31 -6.80
C ALA A 25 -3.91 -12.51 -6.22
N ARG A 26 -2.87 -12.09 -6.94
CA ARG A 26 -1.47 -12.14 -6.47
C ARG A 26 -1.27 -11.28 -5.23
N ILE A 27 -1.78 -10.06 -5.22
CA ILE A 27 -1.70 -9.17 -4.06
C ILE A 27 -2.42 -9.78 -2.85
N LEU A 28 -3.65 -10.23 -3.02
CA LEU A 28 -4.43 -10.83 -1.92
C LEU A 28 -3.76 -12.09 -1.35
N GLY A 29 -3.20 -12.93 -2.23
CA GLY A 29 -2.41 -14.10 -1.81
C GLY A 29 -1.20 -13.73 -0.98
N PHE A 30 -0.46 -12.70 -1.38
CA PHE A 30 0.66 -12.17 -0.63
C PHE A 30 0.22 -11.63 0.74
N LEU A 31 -0.80 -10.78 0.79
CA LEU A 31 -1.30 -10.20 2.05
C LEU A 31 -1.73 -11.29 3.03
N SER A 32 -2.41 -12.32 2.54
CA SER A 32 -2.76 -13.48 3.36
C SER A 32 -1.53 -14.23 3.87
N SER A 33 -0.51 -14.41 3.02
CA SER A 33 0.72 -15.13 3.38
C SER A 33 1.53 -14.47 4.49
N ILE A 34 1.47 -13.14 4.58
CA ILE A 34 2.13 -12.37 5.65
C ILE A 34 1.29 -12.23 6.91
N GLY A 35 0.08 -12.81 6.93
CA GLY A 35 -0.81 -12.80 8.09
C GLY A 35 -1.64 -11.51 8.25
N LEU A 36 -1.75 -10.69 7.21
CA LEU A 36 -2.63 -9.52 7.22
C LEU A 36 -4.08 -9.96 6.94
N PRO A 37 -5.04 -9.65 7.83
CA PRO A 37 -6.42 -10.06 7.63
C PRO A 37 -7.03 -9.41 6.39
N VAL A 38 -7.57 -10.22 5.50
CA VAL A 38 -8.32 -9.74 4.32
C VAL A 38 -9.68 -10.44 4.29
N ARG A 39 -10.72 -9.64 4.14
CA ARG A 39 -12.10 -10.09 4.04
C ARG A 39 -12.72 -9.58 2.75
N GLU A 40 -13.36 -10.47 2.00
CA GLU A 40 -14.22 -10.04 0.90
C GLU A 40 -15.55 -9.53 1.45
N GLY A 41 -16.04 -8.42 0.92
CA GLY A 41 -17.28 -7.80 1.36
C GLY A 41 -17.64 -6.58 0.53
N GLN A 42 -18.81 -6.02 0.79
CA GLN A 42 -19.22 -4.77 0.14
C GLN A 42 -18.50 -3.58 0.78
N VAL A 43 -17.97 -2.71 -0.07
CA VAL A 43 -17.43 -1.41 0.32
C VAL A 43 -18.46 -0.35 -0.02
N PRO A 44 -18.93 0.46 0.95
CA PRO A 44 -19.98 1.45 0.73
C PRO A 44 -19.62 2.47 -0.35
N ASP A 45 -20.65 3.02 -0.99
CA ASP A 45 -20.51 4.19 -1.85
C ASP A 45 -20.00 5.38 -1.03
N GLY A 46 -19.03 6.10 -1.57
CA GLY A 46 -18.42 7.24 -0.87
C GLY A 46 -17.25 6.89 0.05
N SER A 47 -16.81 5.63 0.10
CA SER A 47 -15.50 5.28 0.67
C SER A 47 -14.38 6.02 -0.06
N PHE A 48 -13.30 6.33 0.67
CA PHE A 48 -12.18 7.10 0.12
C PHE A 48 -11.57 6.44 -1.13
N LEU A 49 -11.39 5.12 -1.09
CA LEU A 49 -10.95 4.32 -2.24
C LEU A 49 -12.06 3.39 -2.72
N PRO A 50 -12.30 3.29 -4.04
CA PRO A 50 -13.26 2.35 -4.58
C PRO A 50 -12.83 0.90 -4.35
N GLY A 51 -13.68 0.12 -3.68
CA GLY A 51 -13.51 -1.34 -3.56
C GLY A 51 -12.49 -1.80 -2.51
N VAL A 52 -11.89 -0.91 -1.73
CA VAL A 52 -11.05 -1.29 -0.59
C VAL A 52 -11.22 -0.31 0.56
N ARG A 53 -11.18 -0.83 1.79
CA ARG A 53 -11.10 -0.02 3.00
C ARG A 53 -10.44 -0.80 4.14
N ILE A 54 -9.86 -0.06 5.08
CA ILE A 54 -9.40 -0.61 6.35
C ILE A 54 -10.61 -0.84 7.26
N GLU A 55 -10.68 -2.02 7.87
CA GLU A 55 -11.72 -2.37 8.81
C GLU A 55 -11.18 -3.32 9.89
N ARG A 56 -11.22 -2.87 11.16
CA ARG A 56 -10.78 -3.65 12.32
C ARG A 56 -9.38 -4.27 12.16
N GLY A 57 -8.44 -3.48 11.68
CA GLY A 57 -7.06 -3.90 11.51
C GLY A 57 -6.78 -4.85 10.35
N GLY A 58 -7.71 -4.96 9.42
CA GLY A 58 -7.59 -5.71 8.18
C GLY A 58 -8.15 -4.95 7.00
N LEU A 59 -8.18 -5.58 5.83
CA LEU A 59 -8.80 -5.03 4.62
C LEU A 59 -10.17 -5.66 4.37
N CYS A 60 -11.16 -4.83 4.07
CA CYS A 60 -12.39 -5.22 3.43
C CYS A 60 -12.29 -4.91 1.94
N VAL A 61 -12.50 -5.90 1.08
CA VAL A 61 -12.29 -5.80 -0.36
C VAL A 61 -13.55 -6.17 -1.12
N ASP A 62 -14.03 -5.25 -1.95
CA ASP A 62 -15.08 -5.46 -2.94
C ASP A 62 -14.45 -5.54 -4.33
N ARG A 63 -14.19 -6.76 -4.80
CA ARG A 63 -13.51 -6.99 -6.08
C ARG A 63 -14.26 -6.42 -7.27
N ALA A 64 -15.58 -6.33 -7.20
CA ALA A 64 -16.38 -5.81 -8.30
C ALA A 64 -16.20 -4.28 -8.45
N ARG A 65 -15.83 -3.61 -7.36
CA ARG A 65 -15.66 -2.16 -7.30
C ARG A 65 -14.21 -1.72 -7.26
N LEU A 66 -13.27 -2.64 -7.07
CA LEU A 66 -11.85 -2.35 -7.01
C LEU A 66 -11.34 -1.90 -8.38
N LEU A 67 -11.07 -0.61 -8.51
CA LEU A 67 -10.58 -0.02 -9.75
C LEU A 67 -9.08 -0.23 -9.93
N TRP A 68 -8.32 -0.07 -8.86
CA TRP A 68 -6.86 -0.06 -8.86
C TRP A 68 -6.32 -1.09 -7.86
N PRO A 69 -5.78 -2.23 -8.33
CA PRO A 69 -5.23 -3.25 -7.43
C PRO A 69 -4.12 -2.75 -6.50
N GLY A 70 -3.38 -1.73 -6.91
CA GLY A 70 -2.32 -1.12 -6.10
C GLY A 70 -2.80 -0.45 -4.83
N ASP A 71 -4.08 -0.03 -4.76
CA ASP A 71 -4.68 0.51 -3.55
C ASP A 71 -4.68 -0.51 -2.41
N LEU A 72 -4.77 -1.81 -2.74
CA LEU A 72 -4.64 -2.88 -1.74
C LEU A 72 -3.27 -2.87 -1.05
N LEU A 73 -2.20 -2.61 -1.81
CA LEU A 73 -0.85 -2.52 -1.25
C LEU A 73 -0.68 -1.25 -0.41
N HIS A 74 -1.27 -0.14 -0.85
CA HIS A 74 -1.21 1.12 -0.13
C HIS A 74 -1.91 1.02 1.24
N GLU A 75 -3.17 0.56 1.25
CA GLU A 75 -3.94 0.38 2.49
C GLU A 75 -3.32 -0.69 3.41
N ALA A 76 -2.78 -1.76 2.84
CA ALA A 76 -2.01 -2.75 3.60
C ALA A 76 -0.74 -2.13 4.23
N GLY A 77 -0.10 -1.19 3.54
CA GLY A 77 1.04 -0.43 4.05
C GLY A 77 0.70 0.31 5.34
N HIS A 78 -0.44 0.99 5.40
CA HIS A 78 -0.90 1.66 6.63
C HIS A 78 -1.05 0.68 7.79
N LEU A 79 -1.62 -0.50 7.55
CA LEU A 79 -1.74 -1.54 8.56
C LEU A 79 -0.38 -2.13 8.97
N ALA A 80 0.52 -2.30 8.02
CA ALA A 80 1.80 -2.97 8.22
C ALA A 80 2.78 -2.18 9.08
N VAL A 81 2.80 -0.83 8.92
CA VAL A 81 3.76 0.06 9.59
C VAL A 81 3.33 0.45 11.00
N VAL A 82 2.10 0.14 11.39
CA VAL A 82 1.59 0.38 12.74
C VAL A 82 1.90 -0.81 13.64
N PRO A 83 2.32 -0.58 14.92
CA PRO A 83 2.53 -1.65 15.89
C PRO A 83 1.34 -2.59 16.04
N ALA A 84 1.59 -3.87 16.24
CA ALA A 84 0.55 -4.90 16.34
C ALA A 84 -0.54 -4.57 17.38
N ALA A 85 -0.15 -3.98 18.51
CA ALA A 85 -1.08 -3.61 19.59
C ALA A 85 -2.12 -2.56 19.15
N LEU A 86 -1.80 -1.72 18.18
CA LEU A 86 -2.71 -0.67 17.68
C LEU A 86 -3.42 -1.09 16.39
N ARG A 87 -2.86 -2.05 15.66
CA ARG A 87 -3.37 -2.46 14.35
C ARG A 87 -4.84 -2.87 14.38
N SER A 88 -5.27 -3.64 15.38
CA SER A 88 -6.65 -4.12 15.51
C SER A 88 -7.70 -3.02 15.69
N ALA A 89 -7.28 -1.82 16.09
CA ALA A 89 -8.14 -0.67 16.26
C ALA A 89 -8.22 0.22 15.01
N MET A 90 -7.46 -0.13 13.96
CA MET A 90 -7.45 0.67 12.72
C MET A 90 -8.71 0.45 11.90
N ASP A 91 -9.32 1.55 11.52
CA ASP A 91 -10.40 1.67 10.53
C ASP A 91 -10.04 2.79 9.54
N ASP A 92 -10.85 3.01 8.50
CA ASP A 92 -10.65 4.07 7.50
C ASP A 92 -10.43 5.48 8.09
N ALA A 93 -10.91 5.72 9.30
CA ALA A 93 -10.69 6.96 10.03
C ALA A 93 -9.28 7.00 10.66
N LEU A 94 -8.23 6.89 9.86
CA LEU A 94 -6.82 6.89 10.30
C LEU A 94 -6.44 8.11 11.16
N GLN A 95 -7.23 9.19 11.08
CA GLN A 95 -7.02 10.45 11.81
C GLN A 95 -7.26 10.32 13.32
N ASP A 96 -8.01 9.30 13.74
CA ASP A 96 -8.36 9.07 15.14
C ASP A 96 -7.30 8.24 15.90
N LEU A 97 -6.25 7.78 15.20
CA LEU A 97 -5.17 7.04 15.84
C LEU A 97 -4.16 7.97 16.50
N PRO A 98 -3.58 7.55 17.64
CA PRO A 98 -2.43 8.24 18.21
C PRO A 98 -1.31 8.35 17.17
N ALA A 99 -0.56 9.46 17.18
CA ALA A 99 0.59 9.61 16.30
C ALA A 99 1.59 8.47 16.54
N VAL A 100 1.77 7.63 15.54
CA VAL A 100 2.70 6.49 15.57
C VAL A 100 4.01 6.92 14.91
N PRO A 101 5.14 6.96 15.63
CA PRO A 101 6.43 7.23 15.00
C PRO A 101 6.71 6.21 13.87
N HIS A 102 7.06 6.71 12.70
CA HIS A 102 7.32 5.88 11.50
C HIS A 102 6.14 4.98 11.10
N GLY A 103 4.93 5.46 11.28
CA GLY A 103 3.69 4.78 10.91
C GLY A 103 2.81 5.64 10.00
N GLY A 104 3.40 6.60 9.29
CA GLY A 104 2.67 7.54 8.46
C GLY A 104 2.62 7.17 6.98
N GLU A 105 2.13 8.11 6.19
CA GLU A 105 1.88 7.99 4.75
C GLU A 105 3.13 7.61 3.94
N ILE A 106 4.28 8.19 4.28
CA ILE A 106 5.52 7.92 3.54
C ILE A 106 6.07 6.53 3.81
N GLU A 107 5.92 6.02 5.03
CA GLU A 107 6.30 4.64 5.38
C GLU A 107 5.33 3.63 4.76
N ALA A 108 4.03 3.92 4.75
CA ALA A 108 3.02 3.09 4.09
C ALA A 108 3.30 2.99 2.58
N THR A 109 3.61 4.11 1.93
CA THR A 109 4.00 4.15 0.51
C THR A 109 5.30 3.37 0.26
N ALA A 110 6.31 3.52 1.10
CA ALA A 110 7.55 2.75 0.98
C ALA A 110 7.28 1.24 1.17
N TRP A 111 6.49 0.86 2.15
CA TRP A 111 6.10 -0.53 2.35
C TRP A 111 5.40 -1.11 1.12
N ALA A 112 4.44 -0.37 0.56
CA ALA A 112 3.71 -0.77 -0.65
C ALA A 112 4.63 -0.95 -1.85
N TRP A 113 5.65 -0.07 -2.00
CA TRP A 113 6.66 -0.24 -3.04
C TRP A 113 7.51 -1.51 -2.84
N ALA A 114 7.95 -1.79 -1.61
CA ALA A 114 8.69 -3.02 -1.32
C ALA A 114 7.85 -4.28 -1.66
N ALA A 115 6.57 -4.27 -1.30
CA ALA A 115 5.64 -5.35 -1.63
C ALA A 115 5.43 -5.49 -3.15
N LEU A 116 5.28 -4.38 -3.87
CA LEU A 116 5.20 -4.36 -5.33
C LEU A 116 6.45 -5.00 -5.97
N GLN A 117 7.66 -4.62 -5.50
CA GLN A 117 8.92 -5.18 -5.98
C GLN A 117 9.05 -6.68 -5.67
N HIS A 118 8.66 -7.09 -4.46
CA HIS A 118 8.63 -8.50 -4.06
C HIS A 118 7.71 -9.34 -4.96
N LEU A 119 6.58 -8.77 -5.35
CA LEU A 119 5.63 -9.42 -6.27
C LEU A 119 6.05 -9.32 -7.75
N GLY A 120 7.10 -8.56 -8.09
CA GLY A 120 7.50 -8.34 -9.48
C GLY A 120 6.39 -7.70 -10.33
N LEU A 121 5.64 -6.76 -9.75
CA LEU A 121 4.57 -6.03 -10.45
C LEU A 121 5.10 -4.74 -11.07
N ASP A 122 4.42 -4.27 -12.12
CA ASP A 122 4.75 -2.99 -12.76
C ASP A 122 4.53 -1.81 -11.78
N PRO A 123 5.46 -0.84 -11.71
CA PRO A 123 5.29 0.38 -10.92
C PRO A 123 3.97 1.14 -11.13
N ALA A 124 3.38 1.05 -12.31
CA ALA A 124 2.10 1.67 -12.62
C ALA A 124 0.91 1.02 -11.89
N VAL A 125 1.07 -0.19 -11.38
CA VAL A 125 0.04 -0.84 -10.54
C VAL A 125 -0.11 -0.08 -9.23
N LEU A 126 1.00 0.28 -8.56
CA LEU A 126 0.96 1.05 -7.30
C LEU A 126 0.73 2.53 -7.58
N PHE A 127 1.58 3.14 -8.40
CA PHE A 127 1.51 4.56 -8.71
C PHE A 127 0.66 4.80 -9.97
N HIS A 128 -0.62 4.42 -9.90
CA HIS A 128 -1.59 4.58 -11.00
C HIS A 128 -2.09 6.03 -11.12
N ASP A 129 -2.65 6.35 -12.27
CA ASP A 129 -3.02 7.75 -12.59
C ASP A 129 -4.26 8.25 -11.81
N GLY A 130 -5.04 7.34 -11.21
CA GLY A 130 -6.19 7.69 -10.35
C GLY A 130 -5.82 8.04 -8.91
N GLY A 131 -4.54 7.91 -8.51
CA GLY A 131 -4.08 8.12 -7.14
C GLY A 131 -3.05 9.25 -6.98
N TYR A 132 -2.56 9.41 -5.75
CA TYR A 132 -1.41 10.27 -5.41
C TYR A 132 -1.53 11.74 -5.84
N HIS A 133 -2.76 12.26 -6.00
CA HIS A 133 -3.02 13.66 -6.39
C HIS A 133 -2.24 14.11 -7.64
N GLY A 134 -2.17 13.24 -8.66
CA GLY A 134 -1.47 13.51 -9.92
C GLY A 134 0.06 13.41 -9.86
N ARG A 135 0.63 12.90 -8.76
CA ARG A 135 2.09 12.74 -8.59
C ARG A 135 2.61 11.37 -8.98
N SER A 136 1.77 10.49 -9.50
CA SER A 136 2.11 9.09 -9.81
C SER A 136 3.32 8.96 -10.73
N ALA A 137 3.43 9.77 -11.78
CA ALA A 137 4.60 9.76 -12.67
C ALA A 137 5.90 10.15 -11.95
N SER A 138 5.85 11.19 -11.10
CA SER A 138 7.02 11.60 -10.29
C SER A 138 7.42 10.51 -9.30
N LEU A 139 6.46 9.85 -8.65
CA LEU A 139 6.74 8.75 -7.72
C LEU A 139 7.35 7.55 -8.44
N ARG A 140 6.82 7.15 -9.60
CA ARG A 140 7.43 6.10 -10.43
C ARG A 140 8.89 6.41 -10.75
N THR A 141 9.18 7.65 -11.15
CA THR A 141 10.55 8.08 -11.44
C THR A 141 11.42 8.08 -10.19
N THR A 142 10.95 8.67 -9.10
CA THR A 142 11.71 8.81 -7.83
C THR A 142 12.08 7.43 -7.28
N PHE A 143 11.11 6.54 -7.14
CA PHE A 143 11.35 5.19 -6.63
C PHE A 143 12.14 4.32 -7.62
N GLY A 144 11.89 4.47 -8.92
CA GLY A 144 12.64 3.79 -9.98
C GLY A 144 14.12 4.18 -10.03
N LEU A 145 14.48 5.39 -9.62
CA LEU A 145 15.87 5.86 -9.48
C LEU A 145 16.51 5.46 -8.14
N GLY A 146 15.82 4.70 -7.29
CA GLY A 146 16.35 4.28 -5.99
C GLY A 146 16.28 5.35 -4.90
N VAL A 147 15.49 6.40 -5.09
CA VAL A 147 15.22 7.41 -4.06
C VAL A 147 13.96 7.00 -3.30
N TYR A 148 14.15 6.38 -2.15
CA TYR A 148 13.08 5.73 -1.39
C TYR A 148 12.62 6.59 -0.23
N LEU A 149 11.59 7.40 -0.47
CA LEU A 149 10.91 8.14 0.60
C LEU A 149 10.26 7.15 1.57
N GLY A 150 10.51 7.34 2.87
CA GLY A 150 9.97 6.47 3.93
C GLY A 150 10.84 5.26 4.29
N ALA A 151 11.85 4.87 3.49
CA ALA A 151 12.73 3.73 3.80
C ALA A 151 13.45 3.88 5.15
N SER A 152 13.85 5.09 5.52
CA SER A 152 14.46 5.37 6.83
C SER A 152 13.50 5.11 7.99
N GLY A 153 12.21 5.42 7.81
CA GLY A 153 11.17 5.13 8.80
C GLY A 153 10.94 3.62 8.94
N LEU A 154 10.91 2.87 7.84
CA LEU A 154 10.82 1.41 7.87
C LEU A 154 12.02 0.78 8.58
N ALA A 155 13.23 1.30 8.34
CA ALA A 155 14.44 0.83 9.02
C ALA A 155 14.40 1.15 10.52
N ALA A 156 13.97 2.35 10.90
CA ALA A 156 13.79 2.73 12.31
C ALA A 156 12.71 1.88 13.01
N ALA A 157 11.69 1.42 12.27
CA ALA A 157 10.66 0.51 12.76
C ALA A 157 11.11 -0.97 12.77
N GLY A 158 12.33 -1.30 12.33
CA GLY A 158 12.87 -2.65 12.29
C GLY A 158 12.34 -3.52 11.14
N LEU A 159 11.70 -2.91 10.14
CA LEU A 159 11.09 -3.62 9.02
C LEU A 159 12.04 -3.84 7.84
N ALA A 160 13.09 -3.04 7.73
CA ALA A 160 14.08 -3.11 6.65
C ALA A 160 15.46 -2.64 7.13
N LEU A 161 16.47 -2.72 6.26
CA LEU A 161 17.79 -2.13 6.48
C LEU A 161 18.03 -1.01 5.47
N LEU A 162 18.74 0.03 5.89
CA LEU A 162 19.35 0.97 4.96
C LEU A 162 20.68 0.40 4.42
N PRO A 163 21.18 0.87 3.27
CA PRO A 163 22.47 0.41 2.73
C PRO A 163 23.64 0.51 3.72
N SER A 164 23.65 1.54 4.58
CA SER A 164 24.66 1.74 5.61
C SER A 164 24.58 0.74 6.79
N GLN A 165 23.51 -0.02 6.90
CA GLN A 165 23.27 -0.97 7.98
C GLN A 165 23.55 -2.42 7.56
N VAL A 166 23.76 -2.67 6.25
CA VAL A 166 24.00 -4.01 5.72
C VAL A 166 25.38 -4.49 6.14
N GLN A 167 25.44 -5.73 6.63
CA GLN A 167 26.70 -6.42 6.96
C GLN A 167 27.05 -7.46 5.89
N PRO A 168 28.33 -7.76 5.66
CA PRO A 168 28.74 -8.81 4.73
C PRO A 168 28.10 -10.16 5.09
N GLY A 169 27.37 -10.75 4.11
CA GLY A 169 26.66 -12.03 4.29
C GLY A 169 25.35 -11.94 5.08
N GLY A 170 24.92 -10.72 5.45
CA GLY A 170 23.64 -10.44 6.07
C GLY A 170 22.51 -10.18 5.05
N PRO A 171 21.34 -9.82 5.53
CA PRO A 171 20.22 -9.44 4.69
C PRO A 171 20.53 -8.22 3.81
N GLU A 172 19.84 -8.13 2.67
CA GLU A 172 19.94 -6.99 1.78
C GLU A 172 19.23 -5.75 2.35
N SER A 173 19.58 -4.58 1.82
CA SER A 173 18.89 -3.33 2.18
C SER A 173 17.53 -3.23 1.51
N TYR A 174 16.71 -2.30 1.99
CA TYR A 174 15.48 -1.91 1.33
C TYR A 174 15.71 -1.70 -0.20
N PRO A 175 14.81 -2.20 -1.08
CA PRO A 175 13.44 -2.65 -0.81
C PRO A 175 13.28 -4.09 -0.29
N HIS A 176 14.38 -4.78 0.07
CA HIS A 176 14.27 -6.06 0.77
C HIS A 176 13.76 -5.83 2.20
N MET A 177 12.70 -6.56 2.57
CA MET A 177 12.08 -6.43 3.89
C MET A 177 12.55 -7.54 4.83
N LEU A 178 12.88 -7.17 6.07
CA LEU A 178 13.19 -8.11 7.15
C LEU A 178 11.93 -8.72 7.74
N ALA A 179 10.88 -7.92 7.82
CA ALA A 179 9.56 -8.33 8.27
C ALA A 179 8.49 -7.52 7.52
N TRP A 180 7.36 -8.15 7.23
CA TRP A 180 6.27 -7.51 6.53
C TRP A 180 5.28 -6.79 7.45
N LEU A 181 5.22 -7.16 8.73
CA LEU A 181 4.35 -6.52 9.70
C LEU A 181 5.20 -6.06 10.89
N ARG A 182 4.95 -4.84 11.34
CA ARG A 182 5.56 -4.29 12.56
C ARG A 182 5.02 -5.04 13.77
N ALA A 183 5.93 -5.44 14.67
CA ALA A 183 5.61 -6.12 15.93
C ALA A 183 4.83 -5.23 16.90
#